data_d25594a2e5e27826d0c3a32344aa9478
#
_entry.id   d25594a2e5e27826d0c3a32344aa9478
#
_cell.length_a   1.000
_cell.length_b   1.000
_cell.length_c   1.000
_cell.angle_alpha   90.00
_cell.angle_beta   90.00
_cell.angle_gamma   90.00
#
_symmetry.space_group_name_H-M   'P 1'
#
loop_
_entity.id
_entity.type
_entity.pdbx_description
1 polymer ?
#
loop_
_entity_poly.entity_id
_entity_poly.type
_entity_poly.pdbx_seq_one_letter_code
_entity_poly.pdbx_strand_id
1 'polypeptide(L)'
;MPKKLISYQIVNKSGLNILPRYIQVLKKNDIKILEETVGGDAPKDLIRVYEYGVTRRSNPAKWTKYIAKIGHKWYPNESITEHLLTRVGNCFGIVIAESKIVYAENYIRFLSKHFHCNQQILDHGANILSSFMNEDNTKWIDDLEKQKSLREDINIESVFTAIKNVFPNEANEIIDALLHMLLFDCLTGNNDRHYYNWGVISHIKGQHKPYFSPVYDSARGLLWNQSDEKVISLHKELNNPNNKQLEKYVVNSVPKISIPNNSSCNHFELIEYLKN
;
A
#
# COMPACT_ATOMS: atom_id res chain seq x y z
N MET A 1 13.34 25.26 -15.69
CA MET A 1 12.49 25.67 -14.57
C MET A 1 12.67 24.67 -13.44
N PRO A 2 12.63 25.05 -12.17
CA PRO A 2 12.70 24.06 -11.09
C PRO A 2 11.47 23.14 -11.17
N LYS A 3 11.72 21.83 -11.08
CA LYS A 3 10.68 20.79 -11.10
C LYS A 3 9.70 21.03 -9.93
N LYS A 4 8.42 20.94 -10.19
CA LYS A 4 7.38 21.03 -9.16
C LYS A 4 6.87 19.62 -8.86
N LEU A 5 6.41 19.40 -7.64
CA LEU A 5 5.70 18.17 -7.29
C LEU A 5 4.49 18.00 -8.19
N ILE A 6 4.21 16.76 -8.59
CA ILE A 6 3.03 16.45 -9.38
C ILE A 6 1.80 16.95 -8.62
N SER A 7 1.03 17.83 -9.27
CA SER A 7 -0.24 18.32 -8.76
C SER A 7 -1.25 18.31 -9.91
N TYR A 8 -2.46 17.88 -9.60
CA TYR A 8 -3.61 17.94 -10.50
C TYR A 8 -4.61 18.95 -9.95
N GLN A 9 -5.61 19.30 -10.74
CA GLN A 9 -6.80 19.95 -10.19
C GLN A 9 -7.55 18.93 -9.33
N ILE A 10 -7.22 18.90 -8.04
CA ILE A 10 -7.75 17.93 -7.10
C ILE A 10 -8.87 18.58 -6.32
N VAL A 11 -10.05 17.99 -6.45
CA VAL A 11 -11.23 18.44 -5.73
C VAL A 11 -11.33 17.71 -4.40
N ASN A 12 -11.58 18.47 -3.32
CA ASN A 12 -11.90 17.88 -2.02
C ASN A 12 -13.30 17.25 -2.08
N LYS A 13 -13.34 15.91 -2.11
CA LYS A 13 -14.59 15.14 -2.18
C LYS A 13 -15.11 14.72 -0.81
N SER A 14 -14.26 14.75 0.22
CA SER A 14 -14.65 14.29 1.55
C SER A 14 -15.48 15.30 2.33
N GLY A 15 -15.36 16.60 2.00
CA GLY A 15 -15.88 17.70 2.82
C GLY A 15 -14.98 18.06 4.01
N LEU A 16 -13.89 17.33 4.26
CA LEU A 16 -12.98 17.57 5.37
C LEU A 16 -12.33 18.94 5.25
N ASN A 17 -12.48 19.78 6.28
CA ASN A 17 -11.80 21.06 6.35
C ASN A 17 -10.35 20.88 6.84
N ILE A 18 -9.41 21.03 5.91
CA ILE A 18 -8.00 20.87 6.19
C ILE A 18 -7.43 22.14 6.80
N LEU A 19 -6.93 22.05 8.04
CA LEU A 19 -6.23 23.15 8.71
C LEU A 19 -4.72 22.90 8.67
N PRO A 20 -3.96 23.55 7.77
CA PRO A 20 -2.52 23.33 7.61
C PRO A 20 -1.71 23.52 8.90
N ARG A 21 -2.20 24.30 9.86
CA ARG A 21 -1.53 24.55 11.16
C ARG A 21 -1.31 23.29 12.01
N TYR A 22 -2.04 22.22 11.73
CA TYR A 22 -1.90 20.94 12.44
C TYR A 22 -1.03 19.92 11.71
N ILE A 23 -0.52 20.28 10.52
CA ILE A 23 0.23 19.39 9.65
C ILE A 23 1.59 20.03 9.37
N GLN A 24 2.65 19.22 9.36
CA GLN A 24 3.96 19.70 9.00
C GLN A 24 3.95 20.30 7.58
N VAL A 25 4.27 21.58 7.48
CA VAL A 25 4.42 22.25 6.17
C VAL A 25 5.84 22.04 5.67
N LEU A 26 5.98 21.43 4.51
CA LEU A 26 7.26 21.32 3.82
C LEU A 26 7.47 22.51 2.88
N LYS A 27 8.54 23.24 3.11
CA LYS A 27 8.94 24.34 2.23
C LYS A 27 9.64 23.79 0.99
N LYS A 28 9.54 24.48 -0.12
CA LYS A 28 10.18 24.11 -1.39
C LYS A 28 11.68 23.82 -1.24
N ASN A 29 12.38 24.59 -0.40
CA ASN A 29 13.82 24.41 -0.15
C ASN A 29 14.16 23.22 0.75
N ASP A 30 13.17 22.53 1.29
CA ASP A 30 13.33 21.32 2.11
C ASP A 30 12.98 20.05 1.31
N ILE A 31 12.70 20.20 0.01
CA ILE A 31 12.34 19.11 -0.90
C ILE A 31 13.30 19.11 -2.09
N LYS A 32 13.81 17.92 -2.44
CA LYS A 32 14.51 17.67 -3.70
C LYS A 32 13.77 16.57 -4.45
N ILE A 33 13.16 16.90 -5.59
CA ILE A 33 12.50 15.93 -6.47
C ILE A 33 13.56 15.19 -7.25
N LEU A 34 13.46 13.86 -7.30
CA LEU A 34 14.35 13.00 -8.08
C LEU A 34 13.77 12.77 -9.48
N GLU A 35 14.62 12.39 -10.41
CA GLU A 35 14.22 12.16 -11.82
C GLU A 35 13.65 10.76 -12.05
N GLU A 36 13.90 9.84 -11.11
CA GLU A 36 13.40 8.48 -11.14
C GLU A 36 11.86 8.47 -11.12
N THR A 37 11.26 7.73 -12.03
CA THR A 37 9.81 7.53 -12.07
C THR A 37 9.38 6.41 -11.12
N VAL A 38 8.26 6.58 -10.44
CA VAL A 38 7.66 5.55 -9.59
C VAL A 38 6.37 5.08 -10.27
N GLY A 39 6.26 3.79 -10.56
CA GLY A 39 5.08 3.19 -11.18
C GLY A 39 3.84 3.22 -10.29
N GLY A 40 2.66 2.93 -10.88
CA GLY A 40 1.35 2.80 -10.24
C GLY A 40 0.38 3.96 -10.50
N ASP A 41 -0.90 3.77 -10.23
CA ASP A 41 -2.01 4.64 -10.61
C ASP A 41 -2.01 6.03 -9.97
N ALA A 42 -1.66 6.11 -8.68
CA ALA A 42 -1.69 7.39 -7.98
C ALA A 42 -0.54 8.30 -8.43
N PRO A 43 -0.81 9.61 -8.58
CA PRO A 43 0.24 10.59 -8.83
C PRO A 43 1.27 10.58 -7.70
N LYS A 44 2.51 10.29 -8.04
CA LYS A 44 3.58 10.18 -7.06
C LYS A 44 4.92 10.66 -7.59
N ASP A 45 5.70 11.26 -6.70
CA ASP A 45 7.06 11.71 -6.94
C ASP A 45 8.01 10.98 -6.00
N LEU A 46 9.19 10.64 -6.49
CA LEU A 46 10.30 10.24 -5.65
C LEU A 46 11.03 11.50 -5.20
N ILE A 47 11.11 11.71 -3.89
CA ILE A 47 11.67 12.93 -3.33
C ILE A 47 12.68 12.63 -2.23
N ARG A 48 13.54 13.61 -1.96
CA ARG A 48 14.32 13.68 -0.72
C ARG A 48 13.83 14.83 0.11
N VAL A 49 13.68 14.61 1.40
CA VAL A 49 13.19 15.61 2.35
C VAL A 49 14.26 15.90 3.38
N TYR A 50 14.53 17.18 3.61
CA TYR A 50 15.34 17.61 4.71
C TYR A 50 14.61 17.40 6.04
N GLU A 51 15.27 16.73 6.97
CA GLU A 51 14.78 16.50 8.33
C GLU A 51 15.74 17.08 9.33
N TYR A 52 15.26 18.08 10.07
CA TYR A 52 16.05 18.75 11.11
C TYR A 52 16.53 17.75 12.17
N GLY A 53 17.80 17.82 12.53
CA GLY A 53 18.41 16.91 13.51
C GLY A 53 18.78 15.53 12.95
N VAL A 54 18.31 15.16 11.77
CA VAL A 54 18.59 13.84 11.13
C VAL A 54 19.60 13.97 10.00
N THR A 55 19.44 14.99 9.15
CA THR A 55 20.27 15.18 7.96
C THR A 55 20.88 16.59 7.92
N ARG A 56 22.00 16.74 7.20
CA ARG A 56 22.60 18.08 6.99
C ARG A 56 21.92 18.79 5.83
N ARG A 57 21.46 20.03 6.06
CA ARG A 57 20.78 20.86 5.05
C ARG A 57 21.65 21.08 3.80
N SER A 58 22.96 21.22 3.98
CA SER A 58 23.94 21.42 2.89
C SER A 58 24.18 20.20 2.01
N ASN A 59 23.64 19.02 2.37
CA ASN A 59 23.85 17.79 1.62
C ASN A 59 22.52 17.12 1.22
N PRO A 60 21.81 17.62 0.19
CA PRO A 60 20.52 17.05 -0.25
C PRO A 60 20.62 15.60 -0.74
N ALA A 61 21.82 15.12 -1.13
CA ALA A 61 22.01 13.72 -1.52
C ALA A 61 21.83 12.72 -0.36
N LYS A 62 21.98 13.21 0.88
CA LYS A 62 21.81 12.41 2.11
C LYS A 62 20.46 12.62 2.81
N TRP A 63 19.59 13.46 2.27
CA TRP A 63 18.25 13.64 2.83
C TRP A 63 17.43 12.36 2.71
N THR A 64 16.49 12.19 3.63
CA THR A 64 15.63 10.99 3.66
C THR A 64 14.81 10.88 2.38
N LYS A 65 14.82 9.71 1.76
CA LYS A 65 14.13 9.41 0.51
C LYS A 65 12.69 8.98 0.81
N TYR A 66 11.73 9.57 0.10
CA TYR A 66 10.30 9.28 0.22
C TYR A 66 9.64 9.15 -1.14
N ILE A 67 8.59 8.33 -1.20
CA ILE A 67 7.57 8.39 -2.23
C ILE A 67 6.48 9.34 -1.73
N ALA A 68 6.30 10.46 -2.42
CA ALA A 68 5.27 11.45 -2.10
C ALA A 68 4.05 11.19 -2.98
N LYS A 69 2.94 10.78 -2.37
CA LYS A 69 1.67 10.52 -3.05
C LYS A 69 0.65 11.59 -2.73
N ILE A 70 -0.31 11.76 -3.63
CA ILE A 70 -1.51 12.54 -3.39
C ILE A 70 -2.72 11.68 -3.73
N GLY A 71 -3.61 11.51 -2.77
CA GLY A 71 -4.84 10.73 -2.93
C GLY A 71 -5.85 11.48 -3.78
N HIS A 72 -5.83 11.29 -5.10
CA HIS A 72 -6.61 12.10 -6.04
C HIS A 72 -8.05 11.64 -6.24
N LYS A 73 -8.35 10.36 -5.99
CA LYS A 73 -9.71 9.80 -6.19
C LYS A 73 -10.68 10.25 -5.10
N TRP A 74 -10.22 10.29 -3.85
CA TRP A 74 -10.96 10.77 -2.68
C TRP A 74 -10.09 11.66 -1.79
N TYR A 75 -9.59 12.74 -2.36
CA TYR A 75 -8.78 13.70 -1.63
C TYR A 75 -9.61 14.39 -0.51
N PRO A 76 -9.07 14.55 0.69
CA PRO A 76 -7.75 14.08 1.16
C PRO A 76 -7.76 12.70 1.83
N ASN A 77 -8.92 12.02 1.88
CA ASN A 77 -9.14 10.81 2.67
C ASN A 77 -8.15 9.70 2.34
N GLU A 78 -7.84 9.44 1.06
CA GLU A 78 -6.86 8.40 0.70
C GLU A 78 -5.51 8.60 1.40
N SER A 79 -4.98 9.83 1.39
CA SER A 79 -3.70 10.14 2.02
C SER A 79 -3.76 10.00 3.54
N ILE A 80 -4.87 10.41 4.16
CA ILE A 80 -5.08 10.33 5.60
C ILE A 80 -5.24 8.86 6.01
N THR A 81 -6.05 8.10 5.27
CA THR A 81 -6.29 6.67 5.53
C THR A 81 -5.01 5.86 5.42
N GLU A 82 -4.19 6.09 4.39
CA GLU A 82 -2.92 5.37 4.23
C GLU A 82 -1.97 5.63 5.42
N HIS A 83 -1.92 6.87 5.93
CA HIS A 83 -1.13 7.18 7.12
C HIS A 83 -1.75 6.56 8.39
N LEU A 84 -3.06 6.64 8.56
CA LEU A 84 -3.75 6.03 9.69
C LEU A 84 -3.49 4.52 9.73
N LEU A 85 -3.59 3.83 8.60
CA LEU A 85 -3.31 2.40 8.49
C LEU A 85 -1.86 2.06 8.79
N THR A 86 -0.90 2.91 8.41
CA THR A 86 0.49 2.75 8.87
C THR A 86 0.59 2.78 10.40
N ARG A 87 -0.11 3.71 11.06
CA ARG A 87 -0.10 3.81 12.53
C ARG A 87 -0.79 2.61 13.18
N VAL A 88 -1.92 2.19 12.64
CA VAL A 88 -2.65 1.00 13.11
C VAL A 88 -1.80 -0.25 12.94
N GLY A 89 -1.18 -0.46 11.77
CA GLY A 89 -0.32 -1.60 11.52
C GLY A 89 0.85 -1.69 12.51
N ASN A 90 1.49 -0.56 12.82
CA ASN A 90 2.53 -0.51 13.86
C ASN A 90 2.01 -0.93 15.24
N CYS A 91 0.78 -0.59 15.60
CA CYS A 91 0.17 -1.03 16.88
C CYS A 91 -0.07 -2.56 16.91
N PHE A 92 -0.30 -3.18 15.76
CA PHE A 92 -0.42 -4.64 15.61
C PHE A 92 0.92 -5.36 15.41
N GLY A 93 2.04 -4.64 15.43
CA GLY A 93 3.37 -5.23 15.22
C GLY A 93 3.64 -5.61 13.76
N ILE A 94 2.84 -5.12 12.82
CA ILE A 94 3.07 -5.35 11.38
C ILE A 94 4.30 -4.56 10.93
N VAL A 95 5.20 -5.20 10.21
CA VAL A 95 6.30 -4.51 9.53
C VAL A 95 5.73 -3.73 8.36
N ILE A 96 5.57 -2.42 8.55
CA ILE A 96 4.94 -1.52 7.58
C ILE A 96 5.86 -0.34 7.27
N ALA A 97 5.83 0.16 6.04
CA ALA A 97 6.67 1.27 5.60
C ALA A 97 6.35 2.54 6.41
N GLU A 98 7.37 3.14 7.03
CA GLU A 98 7.21 4.38 7.78
C GLU A 98 6.57 5.47 6.91
N SER A 99 5.65 6.24 7.51
CA SER A 99 4.96 7.28 6.77
C SER A 99 4.80 8.58 7.54
N LYS A 100 4.55 9.65 6.79
CA LYS A 100 4.22 10.98 7.31
C LYS A 100 3.12 11.61 6.48
N ILE A 101 2.28 12.42 7.12
CA ILE A 101 1.40 13.38 6.45
C ILE A 101 2.05 14.75 6.48
N VAL A 102 2.10 15.41 5.34
CA VAL A 102 2.67 16.74 5.18
C VAL A 102 1.77 17.63 4.31
N TYR A 103 1.90 18.93 4.48
CA TYR A 103 1.31 19.92 3.60
C TYR A 103 2.41 20.51 2.70
N ALA A 104 2.30 20.30 1.39
CA ALA A 104 3.28 20.77 0.41
C ALA A 104 2.58 21.19 -0.88
N GLU A 105 2.95 22.38 -1.40
CA GLU A 105 2.37 22.95 -2.62
C GLU A 105 0.83 22.90 -2.65
N ASN A 106 0.22 23.40 -1.57
CA ASN A 106 -1.23 23.54 -1.36
C ASN A 106 -2.03 22.24 -1.18
N TYR A 107 -1.36 21.09 -1.04
CA TYR A 107 -2.03 19.80 -0.86
C TYR A 107 -1.49 19.03 0.33
N ILE A 108 -2.37 18.24 0.96
CA ILE A 108 -1.95 17.15 1.84
C ILE A 108 -1.31 16.07 0.97
N ARG A 109 -0.13 15.62 1.40
CA ARG A 109 0.58 14.51 0.77
C ARG A 109 0.91 13.46 1.81
N PHE A 110 0.74 12.21 1.40
CA PHE A 110 1.27 11.07 2.09
C PHE A 110 2.72 10.84 1.64
N LEU A 111 3.63 10.76 2.59
CA LEU A 111 5.02 10.41 2.35
C LEU A 111 5.27 9.00 2.88
N SER A 112 5.55 8.05 1.99
CA SER A 112 6.05 6.73 2.34
C SER A 112 7.57 6.74 2.30
N LYS A 113 8.22 6.42 3.41
CA LYS A 113 9.68 6.33 3.47
C LYS A 113 10.16 5.20 2.58
N HIS A 114 11.11 5.50 1.70
CA HIS A 114 11.71 4.51 0.84
C HIS A 114 12.50 3.50 1.69
N PHE A 115 12.14 2.23 1.62
CA PHE A 115 12.57 1.22 2.58
C PHE A 115 13.65 0.25 2.07
N HIS A 116 14.05 0.34 0.80
CA HIS A 116 15.16 -0.46 0.26
C HIS A 116 16.29 0.42 -0.26
N CYS A 117 17.52 -0.08 -0.28
CA CYS A 117 18.71 0.63 -0.74
C CYS A 117 19.08 0.23 -2.17
N ASN A 118 20.08 0.93 -2.75
CA ASN A 118 20.53 0.69 -4.14
C ASN A 118 21.14 -0.71 -4.38
N GLN A 119 21.44 -1.46 -3.32
CA GLN A 119 21.95 -2.83 -3.42
C GLN A 119 20.85 -3.88 -3.23
N GLN A 120 19.62 -3.45 -3.15
CA GLN A 120 18.45 -4.29 -2.97
C GLN A 120 17.48 -4.11 -4.12
N ILE A 121 16.77 -5.18 -4.45
CA ILE A 121 15.69 -5.20 -5.43
C ILE A 121 14.42 -5.59 -4.68
N LEU A 122 13.33 -4.90 -4.98
CA LEU A 122 11.98 -5.29 -4.57
C LEU A 122 11.36 -6.11 -5.70
N ASP A 123 11.30 -7.42 -5.50
CA ASP A 123 10.57 -8.33 -6.38
C ASP A 123 9.10 -8.33 -5.97
N HIS A 124 8.26 -7.68 -6.76
CA HIS A 124 6.82 -7.67 -6.50
C HIS A 124 6.21 -9.07 -6.65
N GLY A 125 5.10 -9.34 -5.97
CA GLY A 125 4.36 -10.59 -6.10
C GLY A 125 4.07 -10.97 -7.54
N ALA A 126 3.82 -9.97 -8.41
CA ALA A 126 3.68 -10.17 -9.85
C ALA A 126 4.93 -10.79 -10.50
N ASN A 127 6.14 -10.32 -10.13
CA ASN A 127 7.39 -10.87 -10.66
C ASN A 127 7.64 -12.29 -10.14
N ILE A 128 7.33 -12.54 -8.87
CA ILE A 128 7.46 -13.86 -8.25
C ILE A 128 6.57 -14.90 -8.95
N LEU A 129 5.32 -14.52 -9.22
CA LEU A 129 4.39 -15.36 -9.98
C LEU A 129 4.85 -15.59 -11.43
N SER A 130 5.28 -14.52 -12.11
CA SER A 130 5.80 -14.64 -13.49
C SER A 130 7.01 -15.56 -13.57
N SER A 131 7.94 -15.45 -12.63
CA SER A 131 9.11 -16.33 -12.54
C SER A 131 8.70 -17.80 -12.34
N PHE A 132 7.73 -18.06 -11.48
CA PHE A 132 7.20 -19.41 -11.24
C PHE A 132 6.50 -19.98 -12.48
N MET A 133 5.72 -19.17 -13.20
CA MET A 133 4.99 -19.58 -14.40
C MET A 133 5.88 -19.64 -15.67
N ASN A 134 7.18 -19.32 -15.55
CA ASN A 134 8.13 -19.17 -16.64
C ASN A 134 7.70 -18.14 -17.71
N GLU A 135 7.10 -17.05 -17.23
CA GLU A 135 6.69 -15.93 -18.06
C GLU A 135 7.80 -14.86 -18.08
N ASP A 136 8.13 -14.31 -19.26
CA ASP A 136 9.21 -13.34 -19.43
C ASP A 136 8.95 -11.99 -18.75
N ASN A 137 7.68 -11.68 -18.45
CA ASN A 137 7.27 -10.40 -17.85
C ASN A 137 5.93 -10.53 -17.12
N THR A 138 5.48 -9.47 -16.46
CA THR A 138 4.23 -9.44 -15.67
C THR A 138 2.99 -9.08 -16.47
N LYS A 139 3.08 -8.89 -17.78
CA LYS A 139 1.96 -8.41 -18.62
C LYS A 139 0.76 -9.35 -18.60
N TRP A 140 1.00 -10.66 -18.49
CA TRP A 140 -0.06 -11.66 -18.41
C TRP A 140 -0.96 -11.44 -17.16
N ILE A 141 -0.40 -11.01 -16.02
CA ILE A 141 -1.18 -10.67 -14.82
C ILE A 141 -2.07 -9.45 -15.10
N ASP A 142 -1.53 -8.42 -15.75
CA ASP A 142 -2.30 -7.24 -16.15
C ASP A 142 -3.43 -7.60 -17.11
N ASP A 143 -3.20 -8.54 -18.01
CA ASP A 143 -4.21 -9.01 -18.96
C ASP A 143 -5.30 -9.85 -18.27
N LEU A 144 -4.96 -10.73 -17.33
CA LEU A 144 -5.93 -11.42 -16.47
C LEU A 144 -6.76 -10.45 -15.62
N GLU A 145 -6.15 -9.40 -15.09
CA GLU A 145 -6.87 -8.38 -14.32
C GLU A 145 -7.87 -7.61 -15.20
N LYS A 146 -7.49 -7.24 -16.43
CA LYS A 146 -8.40 -6.63 -17.42
C LYS A 146 -9.56 -7.54 -17.80
N GLN A 147 -9.31 -8.83 -17.95
CA GLN A 147 -10.31 -9.86 -18.24
C GLN A 147 -11.16 -10.22 -17.02
N LYS A 148 -10.79 -9.77 -15.83
CA LYS A 148 -11.40 -10.08 -14.53
C LYS A 148 -11.33 -11.58 -14.16
N SER A 149 -10.43 -12.33 -14.76
CA SER A 149 -10.21 -13.76 -14.49
C SER A 149 -9.09 -14.00 -13.47
N LEU A 150 -8.35 -12.97 -13.06
CA LEU A 150 -7.19 -13.09 -12.19
C LEU A 150 -7.42 -13.96 -10.95
N ARG A 151 -8.58 -13.84 -10.31
CA ARG A 151 -8.94 -14.58 -9.11
C ARG A 151 -9.46 -16.00 -9.40
N GLU A 152 -9.76 -16.31 -10.64
CA GLU A 152 -10.10 -17.65 -11.09
C GLU A 152 -8.83 -18.46 -11.37
N ASP A 153 -7.82 -17.81 -11.95
CA ASP A 153 -6.59 -18.43 -12.40
C ASP A 153 -5.51 -18.49 -11.31
N ILE A 154 -5.49 -17.51 -10.38
CA ILE A 154 -4.48 -17.41 -9.32
C ILE A 154 -5.16 -17.34 -7.95
N ASN A 155 -4.91 -18.35 -7.13
CA ASN A 155 -5.36 -18.44 -5.74
C ASN A 155 -4.18 -18.43 -4.76
N ILE A 156 -4.46 -18.47 -3.47
CA ILE A 156 -3.45 -18.39 -2.41
C ILE A 156 -2.44 -19.55 -2.45
N GLU A 157 -2.87 -20.74 -2.85
CA GLU A 157 -1.99 -21.91 -2.98
C GLU A 157 -0.98 -21.73 -4.13
N SER A 158 -1.41 -21.11 -5.23
CA SER A 158 -0.51 -20.73 -6.33
C SER A 158 0.55 -19.75 -5.85
N VAL A 159 0.17 -18.79 -5.01
CA VAL A 159 1.09 -17.81 -4.40
C VAL A 159 2.10 -18.51 -3.47
N PHE A 160 1.65 -19.40 -2.60
CA PHE A 160 2.53 -20.18 -1.72
C PHE A 160 3.50 -21.05 -2.51
N THR A 161 3.01 -21.71 -3.56
CA THR A 161 3.84 -22.53 -4.42
C THR A 161 4.89 -21.73 -5.14
N ALA A 162 4.53 -20.54 -5.66
CA ALA A 162 5.47 -19.62 -6.29
C ALA A 162 6.57 -19.16 -5.31
N ILE A 163 6.20 -18.75 -4.09
CA ILE A 163 7.16 -18.35 -3.05
C ILE A 163 8.10 -19.51 -2.69
N LYS A 164 7.57 -20.73 -2.49
CA LYS A 164 8.39 -21.91 -2.18
C LYS A 164 9.34 -22.28 -3.31
N ASN A 165 8.96 -22.04 -4.54
CA ASN A 165 9.79 -22.32 -5.71
C ASN A 165 10.92 -21.29 -5.88
N VAL A 166 10.59 -20.00 -5.75
CA VAL A 166 11.53 -18.89 -5.98
C VAL A 166 12.47 -18.68 -4.77
N PHE A 167 11.96 -18.89 -3.55
CA PHE A 167 12.70 -18.66 -2.29
C PHE A 167 12.67 -19.90 -1.38
N PRO A 168 13.19 -21.06 -1.80
CA PRO A 168 12.99 -22.32 -1.08
C PRO A 168 13.52 -22.32 0.37
N ASN A 169 14.57 -21.56 0.65
CA ASN A 169 15.17 -21.49 1.98
C ASN A 169 14.45 -20.54 2.94
N GLU A 170 13.83 -19.48 2.43
CA GLU A 170 13.16 -18.41 3.18
C GLU A 170 11.63 -18.45 3.05
N ALA A 171 11.08 -19.45 2.35
CA ALA A 171 9.67 -19.55 2.02
C ALA A 171 8.74 -19.43 3.24
N ASN A 172 9.07 -20.12 4.33
CA ASN A 172 8.22 -20.12 5.53
C ASN A 172 8.16 -18.74 6.17
N GLU A 173 9.28 -18.03 6.29
CA GLU A 173 9.35 -16.67 6.87
C GLU A 173 8.62 -15.66 5.96
N ILE A 174 8.74 -15.81 4.63
CA ILE A 174 8.07 -14.96 3.65
C ILE A 174 6.56 -15.20 3.66
N ILE A 175 6.13 -16.47 3.71
CA ILE A 175 4.70 -16.84 3.78
C ILE A 175 4.09 -16.34 5.08
N ASP A 176 4.75 -16.51 6.22
CA ASP A 176 4.29 -16.02 7.51
C ASP A 176 4.04 -14.51 7.47
N ALA A 177 4.98 -13.74 6.93
CA ALA A 177 4.81 -12.29 6.78
C ALA A 177 3.69 -11.92 5.79
N LEU A 178 3.49 -12.69 4.72
CA LEU A 178 2.37 -12.54 3.80
C LEU A 178 1.03 -12.78 4.53
N LEU A 179 0.93 -13.82 5.35
CA LEU A 179 -0.25 -14.14 6.15
C LEU A 179 -0.58 -13.00 7.13
N HIS A 180 0.40 -12.43 7.81
CA HIS A 180 0.22 -11.27 8.68
C HIS A 180 -0.31 -10.06 7.90
N MET A 181 0.19 -9.81 6.68
CA MET A 181 -0.32 -8.76 5.82
C MET A 181 -1.77 -9.02 5.40
N LEU A 182 -2.13 -10.25 5.00
CA LEU A 182 -3.50 -10.60 4.62
C LEU A 182 -4.47 -10.50 5.78
N LEU A 183 -4.05 -10.89 6.99
CA LEU A 183 -4.85 -10.68 8.21
C LEU A 183 -5.06 -9.18 8.48
N PHE A 184 -4.04 -8.37 8.31
CA PHE A 184 -4.15 -6.92 8.44
C PHE A 184 -5.10 -6.31 7.41
N ASP A 185 -5.01 -6.76 6.14
CA ASP A 185 -5.92 -6.34 5.08
C ASP A 185 -7.38 -6.76 5.37
N CYS A 186 -7.60 -7.93 5.96
CA CYS A 186 -8.91 -8.37 6.44
C CYS A 186 -9.47 -7.44 7.54
N LEU A 187 -8.67 -7.13 8.55
CA LEU A 187 -9.07 -6.26 9.67
C LEU A 187 -9.39 -4.83 9.21
N THR A 188 -8.71 -4.36 8.18
CA THR A 188 -8.85 -2.99 7.67
C THR A 188 -9.74 -2.87 6.44
N GLY A 189 -10.21 -4.00 5.89
CA GLY A 189 -11.02 -4.03 4.69
C GLY A 189 -10.29 -3.52 3.44
N ASN A 190 -8.98 -3.73 3.36
CA ASN A 190 -8.20 -3.29 2.20
C ASN A 190 -8.47 -4.18 0.99
N ASN A 191 -9.10 -3.63 -0.03
CA ASN A 191 -9.52 -4.36 -1.24
C ASN A 191 -8.62 -4.12 -2.45
N ASP A 192 -7.42 -3.57 -2.26
CA ASP A 192 -6.50 -3.23 -3.36
C ASP A 192 -5.11 -3.85 -3.19
N ARG A 193 -4.98 -4.95 -2.46
CA ARG A 193 -3.73 -5.70 -2.29
C ARG A 193 -3.44 -6.55 -3.53
N HIS A 194 -3.28 -5.91 -4.70
CA HIS A 194 -2.87 -6.59 -5.92
C HIS A 194 -1.38 -7.00 -5.88
N TYR A 195 -0.95 -7.80 -6.82
CA TYR A 195 0.38 -8.42 -6.83
C TYR A 195 1.56 -7.43 -6.95
N TYR A 196 1.32 -6.16 -7.24
CA TYR A 196 2.34 -5.09 -7.20
C TYR A 196 2.39 -4.33 -5.85
N ASN A 197 1.47 -4.61 -4.91
CA ASN A 197 1.38 -3.93 -3.60
C ASN A 197 1.99 -4.74 -2.46
N TRP A 198 2.75 -5.78 -2.77
CA TRP A 198 3.59 -6.54 -1.86
C TRP A 198 4.76 -7.16 -2.63
N GLY A 199 5.76 -7.65 -1.92
CA GLY A 199 6.90 -8.29 -2.56
C GLY A 199 7.95 -8.78 -1.58
N VAL A 200 9.05 -9.25 -2.12
CA VAL A 200 10.23 -9.73 -1.40
C VAL A 200 11.43 -8.85 -1.75
N ILE A 201 12.20 -8.47 -0.75
CA ILE A 201 13.42 -7.70 -0.93
C ILE A 201 14.59 -8.67 -0.98
N SER A 202 15.31 -8.67 -2.10
CA SER A 202 16.52 -9.44 -2.33
C SER A 202 17.75 -8.55 -2.42
N HIS A 203 18.91 -9.03 -2.01
CA HIS A 203 20.17 -8.32 -2.17
C HIS A 203 20.84 -8.70 -3.49
N ILE A 204 21.21 -7.73 -4.33
CA ILE A 204 21.77 -7.94 -5.69
C ILE A 204 22.97 -8.91 -5.69
N LYS A 205 23.79 -8.87 -4.64
CA LYS A 205 24.97 -9.73 -4.50
C LYS A 205 24.72 -10.97 -3.63
N GLY A 206 23.50 -11.27 -3.23
CA GLY A 206 23.19 -12.40 -2.35
C GLY A 206 23.80 -12.33 -0.94
N GLN A 207 24.22 -11.14 -0.49
CA GLN A 207 24.91 -10.97 0.81
C GLN A 207 23.99 -11.09 2.02
N HIS A 208 22.69 -10.96 1.82
CA HIS A 208 21.66 -11.07 2.84
C HIS A 208 20.54 -11.95 2.34
N LYS A 209 19.89 -12.65 3.25
CA LYS A 209 18.71 -13.46 2.93
C LYS A 209 17.58 -12.58 2.40
N PRO A 210 16.84 -13.04 1.38
CA PRO A 210 15.57 -12.44 0.99
C PRO A 210 14.59 -12.35 2.16
N TYR A 211 13.79 -11.31 2.19
CA TYR A 211 12.76 -11.11 3.22
C TYR A 211 11.54 -10.38 2.65
N PHE A 212 10.39 -10.62 3.26
CA PHE A 212 9.16 -9.95 2.86
C PHE A 212 9.27 -8.44 3.05
N SER A 213 8.84 -7.66 2.07
CA SER A 213 8.90 -6.20 2.16
C SER A 213 8.03 -5.66 3.30
N PRO A 214 8.37 -4.52 3.90
CA PRO A 214 7.39 -3.81 4.71
C PRO A 214 6.08 -3.64 3.92
N VAL A 215 4.94 -3.73 4.59
CA VAL A 215 3.62 -3.47 3.96
C VAL A 215 3.57 -2.02 3.48
N TYR A 216 3.10 -1.80 2.28
CA TYR A 216 2.96 -0.48 1.65
C TYR A 216 1.68 -0.42 0.81
N ASP A 217 1.30 0.78 0.38
CA ASP A 217 0.14 1.04 -0.49
C ASP A 217 -1.19 0.50 0.08
N SER A 218 -1.54 0.93 1.30
CA SER A 218 -2.76 0.52 1.99
C SER A 218 -3.87 1.60 1.95
N ALA A 219 -3.87 2.48 0.94
CA ALA A 219 -4.80 3.61 0.85
C ALA A 219 -6.29 3.21 0.72
N ARG A 220 -6.56 1.96 0.33
CA ARG A 220 -7.91 1.43 0.03
C ARG A 220 -8.54 0.63 1.15
N GLY A 221 -8.05 0.78 2.37
CA GLY A 221 -8.68 0.22 3.56
C GLY A 221 -9.67 1.18 4.23
N LEU A 222 -10.40 0.69 5.22
CA LEU A 222 -11.42 1.42 5.95
C LEU A 222 -12.47 2.07 5.03
N LEU A 223 -13.00 3.22 5.41
CA LEU A 223 -14.01 3.99 4.67
C LEU A 223 -13.37 5.07 3.77
N TRP A 224 -12.24 4.78 3.14
CA TRP A 224 -11.41 5.74 2.38
C TRP A 224 -12.16 6.53 1.31
N ASN A 225 -13.24 5.96 0.74
CA ASN A 225 -14.06 6.53 -0.33
C ASN A 225 -15.44 7.01 0.16
N GLN A 226 -15.55 7.36 1.42
CA GLN A 226 -16.77 7.92 1.99
C GLN A 226 -16.58 9.39 2.35
N SER A 227 -17.65 10.20 2.21
CA SER A 227 -17.66 11.56 2.71
C SER A 227 -17.72 11.59 4.24
N ASP A 228 -17.28 12.69 4.85
CA ASP A 228 -17.35 12.89 6.29
C ASP A 228 -18.79 12.76 6.81
N GLU A 229 -19.77 13.29 6.08
CA GLU A 229 -21.19 13.18 6.42
C GLU A 229 -21.63 11.70 6.49
N LYS A 230 -21.19 10.89 5.51
CA LYS A 230 -21.51 9.46 5.48
C LYS A 230 -20.83 8.70 6.63
N VAL A 231 -19.57 9.01 6.93
CA VAL A 231 -18.85 8.41 8.07
C VAL A 231 -19.52 8.78 9.40
N ILE A 232 -19.94 10.04 9.58
CA ILE A 232 -20.68 10.50 10.76
C ILE A 232 -22.03 9.77 10.89
N SER A 233 -22.75 9.61 9.77
CA SER A 233 -24.02 8.85 9.75
C SER A 233 -23.81 7.39 10.17
N LEU A 234 -22.80 6.72 9.60
CA LEU A 234 -22.46 5.34 9.97
C LEU A 234 -22.09 5.23 11.46
N HIS A 235 -21.33 6.19 11.99
CA HIS A 235 -20.95 6.22 13.40
C HIS A 235 -22.18 6.30 14.32
N LYS A 236 -23.18 7.14 13.98
CA LYS A 236 -24.42 7.24 14.74
C LYS A 236 -25.23 5.94 14.76
N GLU A 237 -25.10 5.15 13.71
CA GLU A 237 -25.81 3.88 13.56
C GLU A 237 -25.05 2.68 14.14
N LEU A 238 -23.78 2.84 14.58
CA LEU A 238 -22.94 1.73 15.09
C LEU A 238 -23.60 0.94 16.24
N ASN A 239 -24.36 1.61 17.08
CA ASN A 239 -25.05 1.00 18.22
C ASN A 239 -26.43 0.43 17.85
N ASN A 240 -26.85 0.52 16.59
CA ASN A 240 -28.09 -0.06 16.12
C ASN A 240 -27.86 -1.55 15.77
N PRO A 241 -28.45 -2.51 16.49
CA PRO A 241 -28.27 -3.94 16.23
C PRO A 241 -28.79 -4.38 14.85
N ASN A 242 -29.59 -3.55 14.19
CA ASN A 242 -30.10 -3.79 12.84
C ASN A 242 -29.27 -3.08 11.75
N ASN A 243 -28.05 -2.64 12.05
CA ASN A 243 -27.23 -1.91 11.10
C ASN A 243 -26.62 -2.83 10.04
N LYS A 244 -27.37 -3.06 8.97
CA LYS A 244 -26.96 -3.86 7.81
C LYS A 244 -25.87 -3.19 6.97
N GLN A 245 -25.54 -1.91 7.17
CA GLN A 245 -24.54 -1.22 6.35
C GLN A 245 -23.12 -1.67 6.72
N LEU A 246 -22.85 -1.90 8.02
CA LEU A 246 -21.56 -2.40 8.46
C LEU A 246 -21.37 -3.86 8.00
N GLU A 247 -22.42 -4.68 8.14
CA GLU A 247 -22.42 -6.05 7.63
C GLU A 247 -22.14 -6.11 6.12
N LYS A 248 -22.82 -5.26 5.34
CA LYS A 248 -22.54 -5.14 3.88
C LYS A 248 -21.10 -4.72 3.59
N TYR A 249 -20.54 -3.80 4.37
CA TYR A 249 -19.15 -3.40 4.19
C TYR A 249 -18.19 -4.57 4.40
N VAL A 250 -18.41 -5.34 5.45
CA VAL A 250 -17.61 -6.53 5.78
C VAL A 250 -17.71 -7.58 4.67
N VAL A 251 -18.94 -7.94 4.25
CA VAL A 251 -19.18 -8.96 3.22
C VAL A 251 -18.63 -8.53 1.85
N ASN A 252 -18.71 -7.25 1.51
CA ASN A 252 -18.25 -6.73 0.22
C ASN A 252 -16.75 -6.37 0.21
N SER A 253 -16.05 -6.56 1.32
CA SER A 253 -14.60 -6.37 1.36
C SER A 253 -13.90 -7.60 0.79
N VAL A 254 -13.50 -7.51 -0.47
CA VAL A 254 -13.00 -8.65 -1.26
C VAL A 254 -11.50 -8.50 -1.48
N PRO A 255 -10.68 -9.50 -1.09
CA PRO A 255 -9.23 -9.50 -1.35
C PRO A 255 -8.94 -9.65 -2.84
N LYS A 256 -7.76 -9.26 -3.28
CA LYS A 256 -7.28 -9.53 -4.66
C LYS A 256 -6.82 -10.98 -4.87
N ILE A 257 -6.61 -11.72 -3.81
CA ILE A 257 -6.20 -13.13 -3.81
C ILE A 257 -7.41 -13.98 -3.45
N SER A 258 -7.66 -15.05 -4.21
CA SER A 258 -8.76 -16.02 -3.98
C SER A 258 -8.28 -17.25 -3.20
N ILE A 259 -9.21 -18.14 -2.90
CA ILE A 259 -8.93 -19.50 -2.39
C ILE A 259 -9.32 -20.55 -3.45
N PRO A 260 -8.76 -21.77 -3.39
CA PRO A 260 -9.15 -22.84 -4.30
C PRO A 260 -10.67 -23.05 -4.32
N ASN A 261 -11.22 -23.21 -5.51
CA ASN A 261 -12.66 -23.45 -5.76
C ASN A 261 -13.62 -22.32 -5.33
N ASN A 262 -13.10 -21.13 -4.88
CA ASN A 262 -13.94 -19.98 -4.57
C ASN A 262 -13.22 -18.68 -4.97
N SER A 263 -13.36 -18.29 -6.23
CA SER A 263 -12.81 -17.05 -6.78
C SER A 263 -13.53 -15.79 -6.28
N SER A 264 -14.69 -15.92 -5.63
CA SER A 264 -15.48 -14.81 -5.09
C SER A 264 -15.33 -14.61 -3.59
N CYS A 265 -14.44 -15.36 -2.92
CA CYS A 265 -14.28 -15.29 -1.47
C CYS A 265 -14.06 -13.86 -0.97
N ASN A 266 -14.63 -13.54 0.19
CA ASN A 266 -14.32 -12.31 0.93
C ASN A 266 -13.10 -12.50 1.84
N HIS A 267 -12.68 -11.43 2.54
CA HIS A 267 -11.53 -11.50 3.43
C HIS A 267 -11.68 -12.51 4.58
N PHE A 268 -12.90 -12.66 5.14
CA PHE A 268 -13.12 -13.60 6.24
C PHE A 268 -13.05 -15.04 5.78
N GLU A 269 -13.62 -15.35 4.60
CA GLU A 269 -13.53 -16.68 3.99
C GLU A 269 -12.08 -17.05 3.65
N LEU A 270 -11.27 -16.07 3.18
CA LEU A 270 -9.83 -16.26 2.98
C LEU A 270 -9.13 -16.61 4.30
N ILE A 271 -9.36 -15.85 5.37
CA ILE A 271 -8.71 -16.10 6.66
C ILE A 271 -9.19 -17.42 7.28
N GLU A 272 -10.47 -17.77 7.15
CA GLU A 272 -10.98 -19.06 7.62
C GLU A 272 -10.34 -20.25 6.87
N TYR A 273 -10.14 -20.12 5.56
CA TYR A 273 -9.38 -21.09 4.76
C TYR A 273 -7.94 -21.25 5.26
N LEU A 274 -7.25 -20.14 5.53
CA LEU A 274 -5.86 -20.11 5.96
C LEU A 274 -5.63 -20.63 7.39
N LYS A 275 -6.68 -20.72 8.21
CA LYS A 275 -6.61 -21.26 9.57
C LYS A 275 -6.51 -22.78 9.61
N ASN A 276 -6.98 -23.47 8.57
CA ASN A 276 -6.97 -24.93 8.45
C ASN A 276 -5.73 -25.42 7.68
#